data_b72b13a88e0dfbd2b1761623616a88db
#
_entry.id   b72b13a88e0dfbd2b1761623616a88db
#
_cell.length_a   1.000
_cell.length_b   1.000
_cell.length_c   1.000
_cell.angle_alpha   90.00
_cell.angle_beta   90.00
_cell.angle_gamma   90.00
#
_symmetry.space_group_name_H-M   'P 1'
#
loop_
_entity.id
_entity.type
_entity.pdbx_description
1 polymer ?
#
loop_
_entity_poly.entity_id
_entity_poly.type
_entity_poly.pdbx_seq_one_letter_code
_entity_poly.pdbx_strand_id
1 'polypeptide(L)'
;MVPMTSSASGRSRSRQGREAEAAKKKAERVKRSQQLAERRVTTDRVRDSEPAPTAYGRGVRDDSPPRYEFPDDFRAGFACFVGRPNAGKSTLTNSLVGAKVAITSGRPQTTRHTVRGIVHRDDAQLVLVDTPGLHKPRTLLGARLNDEVRATWAEVDVIGFCVPADEKIGPGDRFIAAELADVRRTPKIAILTKTDKASKEQIAEQLLALVELGREVGVEWAEVIPVSAVRDTQIQLLEDLLVKQLPESPPLYPGGELTDEPEEIMVAELVREAALEGVRDELPHSLAVTVEEMNLREGRPADRPLLDVHATLYVERPSQKAIVIGQGGERLREVGSRARRQIEALLGTPVFLDLHVKVAKDWQRDPKQLAKLGF
;
A
#
# COMPACT_ATOMS: atom_id res chain seq x y z
N MET A 1 45.13 34.87 14.39
CA MET A 1 44.99 33.98 13.24
C MET A 1 44.86 32.56 13.77
N VAL A 2 43.64 32.04 13.96
CA VAL A 2 43.36 30.70 14.46
C VAL A 2 42.35 30.07 13.47
N PRO A 3 42.59 28.88 12.90
CA PRO A 3 41.69 28.29 11.89
C PRO A 3 40.51 27.61 12.55
N MET A 4 39.32 28.00 12.11
CA MET A 4 38.09 27.22 12.32
C MET A 4 38.10 26.01 11.39
N THR A 5 38.16 24.81 11.92
CA THR A 5 37.85 23.59 11.19
C THR A 5 37.03 22.64 12.06
N SER A 6 36.06 22.00 11.41
CA SER A 6 35.30 20.80 11.77
C SER A 6 34.09 20.93 12.70
N SER A 7 32.92 21.16 12.08
CA SER A 7 31.64 20.73 12.68
C SER A 7 30.74 19.91 11.74
N ALA A 8 31.24 19.54 10.56
CA ALA A 8 30.41 18.81 9.55
C ALA A 8 30.41 17.28 9.75
N SER A 9 31.39 16.67 10.37
CA SER A 9 31.48 15.19 10.47
C SER A 9 30.59 14.54 11.53
N GLY A 10 30.24 15.27 12.58
CA GLY A 10 29.41 14.74 13.69
C GLY A 10 27.93 14.58 13.33
N ARG A 11 27.41 15.47 12.48
CA ARG A 11 25.98 15.41 12.05
C ARG A 11 25.70 14.30 11.05
N SER A 12 26.65 13.94 10.20
CA SER A 12 26.54 12.85 9.24
C SER A 12 26.45 11.47 9.91
N ARG A 13 27.31 11.21 10.91
CA ARG A 13 27.31 9.94 11.67
C ARG A 13 26.04 9.73 12.49
N SER A 14 25.45 10.78 13.03
CA SER A 14 24.18 10.68 13.79
C SER A 14 22.95 10.43 12.90
N ARG A 15 22.99 10.85 11.64
CA ARG A 15 21.93 10.60 10.66
C ARG A 15 21.97 9.16 10.15
N GLN A 16 23.14 8.67 9.76
CA GLN A 16 23.33 7.28 9.35
C GLN A 16 23.00 6.27 10.45
N GLY A 17 23.33 6.58 11.71
CA GLY A 17 22.96 5.74 12.86
C GLY A 17 21.44 5.62 13.06
N ARG A 18 20.70 6.72 12.91
CA ARG A 18 19.23 6.73 13.00
C ARG A 18 18.55 6.02 11.83
N GLU A 19 19.07 6.19 10.62
CA GLU A 19 18.57 5.49 9.43
C GLU A 19 18.82 3.97 9.54
N ALA A 20 19.95 3.54 10.08
CA ALA A 20 20.25 2.14 10.34
C ALA A 20 19.37 1.55 11.45
N GLU A 21 19.07 2.30 12.51
CA GLU A 21 18.18 1.86 13.59
C GLU A 21 16.72 1.74 13.09
N ALA A 22 16.24 2.69 12.29
CA ALA A 22 14.92 2.61 11.67
C ALA A 22 14.79 1.41 10.71
N ALA A 23 15.83 1.16 9.92
CA ALA A 23 15.89 -0.02 9.04
C ALA A 23 15.87 -1.33 9.84
N LYS A 24 16.56 -1.39 10.99
CA LYS A 24 16.57 -2.55 11.89
C LYS A 24 15.19 -2.77 12.50
N LYS A 25 14.54 -1.75 13.03
CA LYS A 25 13.17 -1.84 13.58
C LYS A 25 12.16 -2.28 12.53
N LYS A 26 12.27 -1.74 11.30
CA LYS A 26 11.43 -2.15 10.18
C LYS A 26 11.64 -3.63 9.83
N ALA A 27 12.88 -4.11 9.78
CA ALA A 27 13.20 -5.51 9.54
C ALA A 27 12.70 -6.43 10.66
N GLU A 28 12.76 -5.99 11.93
CA GLU A 28 12.22 -6.71 13.06
C GLU A 28 10.68 -6.81 13.01
N ARG A 29 9.98 -5.74 12.60
CA ARG A 29 8.53 -5.76 12.37
C ARG A 29 8.12 -6.77 11.30
N VAL A 30 8.80 -6.74 10.15
CA VAL A 30 8.55 -7.69 9.05
C VAL A 30 8.77 -9.13 9.52
N LYS A 31 9.89 -9.39 10.22
CA LYS A 31 10.16 -10.73 10.78
C LYS A 31 9.11 -11.16 11.80
N ARG A 32 8.64 -10.24 12.65
CA ARG A 32 7.60 -10.54 13.63
C ARG A 32 6.28 -10.90 12.96
N SER A 33 5.84 -10.12 11.95
CA SER A 33 4.66 -10.43 11.15
C SER A 33 4.79 -11.78 10.45
N GLN A 34 5.94 -12.06 9.82
CA GLN A 34 6.20 -13.34 9.16
C GLN A 34 6.25 -14.51 10.15
N GLN A 35 6.88 -14.33 11.31
CA GLN A 35 6.92 -15.37 12.36
C GLN A 35 5.55 -15.66 12.97
N LEU A 36 4.70 -14.63 13.15
CA LEU A 36 3.32 -14.81 13.59
C LEU A 36 2.52 -15.59 12.55
N ALA A 37 2.72 -15.26 11.28
CA ALA A 37 2.17 -15.96 10.15
C ALA A 37 2.60 -17.44 10.10
N GLU A 38 3.90 -17.71 10.20
CA GLU A 38 4.47 -19.06 10.20
C GLU A 38 4.04 -19.89 11.42
N ARG A 39 3.95 -19.29 12.62
CA ARG A 39 3.45 -19.98 13.83
C ARG A 39 2.02 -20.44 13.67
N ARG A 40 1.14 -19.64 13.05
CA ARG A 40 -0.25 -20.02 12.79
C ARG A 40 -0.32 -21.18 11.79
N VAL A 41 0.43 -21.10 10.69
CA VAL A 41 0.51 -22.18 9.68
C VAL A 41 1.08 -23.48 10.28
N THR A 42 2.06 -23.40 11.19
CA THR A 42 2.66 -24.59 11.84
C THR A 42 1.71 -25.20 12.87
N THR A 43 0.92 -24.37 13.56
CA THR A 43 -0.10 -24.86 14.51
C THR A 43 -1.21 -25.61 13.77
N ASP A 44 -1.61 -25.14 12.61
CA ASP A 44 -2.58 -25.82 11.75
C ASP A 44 -2.03 -27.17 11.22
N ARG A 45 -0.75 -27.23 10.80
CA ARG A 45 -0.10 -28.48 10.32
C ARG A 45 0.14 -29.52 11.42
N VAL A 46 0.38 -29.10 12.65
CA VAL A 46 0.57 -30.03 13.78
C VAL A 46 -0.74 -30.68 14.23
N ARG A 47 -1.89 -30.00 13.99
CA ARG A 47 -3.21 -30.58 14.27
C ARG A 47 -3.66 -31.61 13.24
N ASP A 48 -3.16 -31.51 11.98
CA ASP A 48 -3.46 -32.50 10.92
C ASP A 48 -2.62 -33.79 11.01
N SER A 49 -1.69 -33.91 11.99
CA SER A 49 -0.78 -35.05 12.15
C SER A 49 -1.08 -35.95 13.37
N GLU A 50 -2.30 -36.02 13.85
CA GLU A 50 -2.68 -37.05 14.79
C GLU A 50 -2.74 -38.44 14.12
N PRO A 51 -2.18 -39.50 14.74
CA PRO A 51 -2.16 -40.82 14.13
C PRO A 51 -3.57 -41.41 14.01
N ALA A 52 -3.83 -42.04 12.89
CA ALA A 52 -5.09 -42.68 12.58
C ALA A 52 -5.57 -43.62 13.74
N PRO A 53 -6.77 -43.44 14.26
CA PRO A 53 -7.29 -44.32 15.29
C PRO A 53 -7.55 -45.72 14.72
N THR A 54 -7.03 -46.72 15.38
CA THR A 54 -7.36 -48.12 15.16
C THR A 54 -8.87 -48.35 15.29
N ALA A 55 -9.40 -49.14 14.38
CA ALA A 55 -10.82 -49.46 14.24
C ALA A 55 -11.48 -49.94 15.54
N TYR A 56 -12.67 -49.44 15.74
CA TYR A 56 -13.77 -49.74 16.61
C TYR A 56 -14.14 -48.60 17.59
N GLY A 57 -15.10 -47.84 17.16
CA GLY A 57 -15.84 -46.86 17.97
C GLY A 57 -16.59 -45.87 17.06
N ARG A 58 -17.92 -45.98 16.95
CA ARG A 58 -18.76 -44.96 16.31
C ARG A 58 -18.71 -43.70 17.17
N GLY A 59 -17.67 -42.89 16.96
CA GLY A 59 -17.61 -41.53 17.44
C GLY A 59 -18.24 -40.61 16.41
N VAL A 60 -19.14 -39.78 16.84
CA VAL A 60 -19.67 -38.64 16.05
C VAL A 60 -18.46 -37.85 15.57
N ARG A 61 -18.26 -37.70 14.26
CA ARG A 61 -17.26 -36.77 13.73
C ARG A 61 -17.71 -35.39 14.14
N ASP A 62 -16.88 -34.73 14.92
CA ASP A 62 -17.04 -33.31 15.16
C ASP A 62 -16.59 -32.57 13.88
N ASP A 63 -17.54 -32.33 12.99
CA ASP A 63 -17.34 -31.55 11.77
C ASP A 63 -17.33 -30.02 12.07
N SER A 64 -17.09 -29.62 13.33
CA SER A 64 -16.94 -28.22 13.68
C SER A 64 -15.68 -27.67 13.04
N PRO A 65 -15.73 -26.51 12.37
CA PRO A 65 -14.55 -25.89 11.81
C PRO A 65 -13.53 -25.62 12.93
N PRO A 66 -12.23 -25.66 12.63
CA PRO A 66 -11.19 -25.42 13.62
C PRO A 66 -11.48 -24.15 14.39
N ARG A 67 -11.59 -24.27 15.72
CA ARG A 67 -11.77 -23.10 16.60
C ARG A 67 -10.43 -22.39 16.66
N TYR A 68 -10.33 -21.26 15.97
CA TYR A 68 -9.22 -20.34 16.17
C TYR A 68 -9.32 -19.76 17.58
N GLU A 69 -8.37 -20.07 18.45
CA GLU A 69 -8.26 -19.42 19.75
C GLU A 69 -7.62 -18.04 19.56
N PHE A 70 -8.39 -17.00 19.72
CA PHE A 70 -7.94 -15.60 19.80
C PHE A 70 -8.51 -15.00 21.10
N PRO A 71 -7.90 -13.93 21.65
CA PRO A 71 -8.42 -13.25 22.84
C PRO A 71 -9.88 -12.83 22.68
N ASP A 72 -10.65 -12.88 23.75
CA ASP A 72 -12.07 -12.47 23.72
C ASP A 72 -12.27 -11.00 23.31
N ASP A 73 -11.26 -10.15 23.56
CA ASP A 73 -11.19 -8.74 23.21
C ASP A 73 -10.43 -8.49 21.89
N PHE A 74 -10.23 -9.53 21.06
CA PHE A 74 -9.57 -9.40 19.76
C PHE A 74 -10.32 -8.41 18.88
N ARG A 75 -9.56 -7.49 18.23
CA ARG A 75 -10.12 -6.47 17.37
C ARG A 75 -9.75 -6.73 15.91
N ALA A 76 -10.75 -6.73 15.04
CA ALA A 76 -10.50 -6.80 13.60
C ALA A 76 -11.44 -5.86 12.85
N GLY A 77 -10.91 -5.20 11.83
CA GLY A 77 -11.70 -4.27 11.03
C GLY A 77 -10.87 -3.57 9.96
N PHE A 78 -11.53 -2.65 9.27
CA PHE A 78 -11.02 -1.97 8.11
C PHE A 78 -10.66 -0.51 8.42
N ALA A 79 -9.53 -0.06 7.88
CA ALA A 79 -9.14 1.35 7.88
C ALA A 79 -8.79 1.78 6.46
N CYS A 80 -9.09 3.02 6.08
CA CYS A 80 -8.61 3.59 4.84
C CYS A 80 -7.83 4.89 5.08
N PHE A 81 -6.89 5.17 4.17
CA PHE A 81 -6.20 6.47 4.16
C PHE A 81 -6.73 7.34 3.04
N VAL A 82 -7.15 8.55 3.40
CA VAL A 82 -7.64 9.56 2.48
C VAL A 82 -6.75 10.78 2.50
N GLY A 83 -6.70 11.50 1.38
CA GLY A 83 -5.87 12.67 1.21
C GLY A 83 -5.60 12.89 -0.28
N ARG A 84 -5.10 14.08 -0.60
CA ARG A 84 -4.76 14.40 -1.99
C ARG A 84 -3.68 13.47 -2.56
N PRO A 85 -3.50 13.43 -3.89
CA PRO A 85 -2.39 12.71 -4.49
C PRO A 85 -1.06 13.08 -3.85
N ASN A 86 -0.17 12.10 -3.67
CA ASN A 86 1.15 12.25 -3.04
C ASN A 86 1.16 12.66 -1.56
N ALA A 87 0.05 12.59 -0.85
CA ALA A 87 0.01 12.80 0.61
C ALA A 87 0.72 11.69 1.42
N GLY A 88 1.23 10.64 0.78
CA GLY A 88 1.98 9.56 1.43
C GLY A 88 1.15 8.35 1.85
N LYS A 89 -0.10 8.21 1.40
CA LYS A 89 -1.03 7.13 1.75
C LYS A 89 -0.44 5.73 1.53
N SER A 90 -0.12 5.37 0.29
CA SER A 90 0.43 4.06 -0.07
C SER A 90 1.78 3.77 0.61
N THR A 91 2.61 4.80 0.84
CA THR A 91 3.85 4.67 1.61
C THR A 91 3.56 4.32 3.08
N LEU A 92 2.51 4.93 3.64
CA LEU A 92 2.07 4.67 5.00
C LEU A 92 1.47 3.27 5.13
N THR A 93 0.62 2.84 4.17
CA THR A 93 0.09 1.48 4.07
C THR A 93 1.22 0.44 4.05
N ASN A 94 2.19 0.59 3.16
CA ASN A 94 3.36 -0.30 3.08
C ASN A 94 4.19 -0.32 4.38
N SER A 95 4.30 0.82 5.07
CA SER A 95 5.04 0.91 6.32
C SER A 95 4.32 0.19 7.46
N LEU A 96 3.00 0.30 7.54
CA LEU A 96 2.17 -0.40 8.54
C LEU A 96 2.14 -1.91 8.30
N VAL A 97 1.94 -2.35 7.06
CA VAL A 97 1.98 -3.79 6.70
C VAL A 97 3.38 -4.38 6.88
N GLY A 98 4.42 -3.56 6.74
CA GLY A 98 5.81 -4.01 6.77
C GLY A 98 6.30 -4.62 5.46
N ALA A 99 5.47 -4.63 4.44
CA ALA A 99 5.76 -5.15 3.10
C ALA A 99 5.26 -4.20 2.01
N LYS A 100 5.73 -4.38 0.77
CA LYS A 100 5.26 -3.61 -0.37
C LYS A 100 3.99 -4.26 -0.94
N VAL A 101 2.83 -3.80 -0.52
CA VAL A 101 1.51 -4.22 -1.02
C VAL A 101 0.91 -3.20 -1.98
N ALA A 102 1.29 -1.93 -1.90
CA ALA A 102 0.85 -0.87 -2.78
C ALA A 102 2.03 -0.20 -3.48
N ILE A 103 1.86 0.20 -4.74
CA ILE A 103 2.90 0.93 -5.47
C ILE A 103 3.01 2.37 -4.97
N THR A 104 4.22 2.90 -5.05
CA THR A 104 4.52 4.26 -4.61
C THR A 104 5.21 5.04 -5.72
N SER A 105 4.76 6.27 -5.96
CA SER A 105 5.37 7.14 -6.96
C SER A 105 5.22 8.59 -6.55
N GLY A 106 6.13 9.45 -7.00
CA GLY A 106 5.98 10.90 -6.88
C GLY A 106 4.93 11.50 -7.83
N ARG A 107 4.15 10.69 -8.55
CA ARG A 107 3.18 11.14 -9.53
C ARG A 107 1.76 11.08 -8.98
N PRO A 108 0.87 12.00 -9.40
CA PRO A 108 -0.55 11.91 -9.05
C PRO A 108 -1.18 10.63 -9.61
N GLN A 109 -2.21 10.11 -8.92
CA GLN A 109 -2.96 8.91 -9.32
C GLN A 109 -2.06 7.66 -9.48
N THR A 110 -1.14 7.48 -8.53
CA THR A 110 -0.30 6.29 -8.46
C THR A 110 -1.17 5.06 -8.19
N THR A 111 -2.00 5.09 -7.16
CA THR A 111 -2.99 4.05 -6.85
C THR A 111 -4.20 4.19 -7.75
N ARG A 112 -4.61 3.11 -8.42
CA ARG A 112 -5.79 3.04 -9.29
C ARG A 112 -6.69 1.86 -8.97
N HIS A 113 -6.15 0.84 -8.35
CA HIS A 113 -6.90 -0.28 -7.80
C HIS A 113 -6.91 -0.14 -6.28
N THR A 114 -8.03 -0.48 -5.67
CA THR A 114 -8.13 -0.58 -4.22
C THR A 114 -7.33 -1.79 -3.77
N VAL A 115 -6.26 -1.55 -3.04
CA VAL A 115 -5.38 -2.61 -2.51
C VAL A 115 -5.64 -2.77 -1.02
N ARG A 116 -5.79 -4.01 -0.55
CA ARG A 116 -5.88 -4.32 0.86
C ARG A 116 -4.55 -4.82 1.38
N GLY A 117 -4.06 -4.16 2.43
CA GLY A 117 -2.88 -4.57 3.19
C GLY A 117 -3.28 -5.07 4.57
N ILE A 118 -2.82 -6.24 4.98
CA ILE A 118 -3.23 -6.89 6.22
C ILE A 118 -2.11 -6.82 7.25
N VAL A 119 -2.41 -6.21 8.39
CA VAL A 119 -1.51 -6.14 9.54
C VAL A 119 -1.99 -7.13 10.59
N HIS A 120 -1.14 -8.10 10.93
CA HIS A 120 -1.42 -9.10 11.95
C HIS A 120 -0.75 -8.75 13.26
N ARG A 121 -1.52 -8.80 14.35
CA ARG A 121 -1.06 -8.65 15.74
C ARG A 121 -1.53 -9.83 16.58
N ASP A 122 -1.00 -9.96 17.79
CA ASP A 122 -1.47 -10.96 18.74
C ASP A 122 -2.88 -10.65 19.26
N ASP A 123 -3.23 -9.36 19.33
CA ASP A 123 -4.47 -8.80 19.87
C ASP A 123 -5.41 -8.20 18.80
N ALA A 124 -4.96 -8.11 17.54
CA ALA A 124 -5.77 -7.46 16.50
C ALA A 124 -5.38 -7.86 15.07
N GLN A 125 -6.31 -7.62 14.14
CA GLN A 125 -6.06 -7.65 12.71
C GLN A 125 -6.60 -6.36 12.06
N LEU A 126 -5.69 -5.54 11.52
CA LEU A 126 -6.05 -4.30 10.83
C LEU A 126 -5.93 -4.49 9.32
N VAL A 127 -7.03 -4.33 8.61
CA VAL A 127 -7.08 -4.35 7.14
C VAL A 127 -7.04 -2.93 6.60
N LEU A 128 -5.93 -2.57 5.97
CA LEU A 128 -5.71 -1.25 5.39
C LEU A 128 -6.17 -1.23 3.94
N VAL A 129 -7.16 -0.42 3.63
CA VAL A 129 -7.67 -0.23 2.26
C VAL A 129 -6.97 0.99 1.65
N ASP A 130 -5.96 0.76 0.80
CA ASP A 130 -5.29 1.85 0.06
C ASP A 130 -6.16 2.25 -1.14
N THR A 131 -6.60 3.49 -1.14
CA THR A 131 -7.51 4.03 -2.15
C THR A 131 -6.83 5.09 -3.02
N PRO A 132 -7.30 5.29 -4.25
CA PRO A 132 -6.88 6.42 -5.07
C PRO A 132 -7.01 7.77 -4.33
N GLY A 133 -6.12 8.72 -4.65
CA GLY A 133 -6.24 10.08 -4.10
C GLY A 133 -7.41 10.84 -4.71
N LEU A 134 -8.26 11.42 -3.87
CA LEU A 134 -9.40 12.22 -4.30
C LEU A 134 -8.95 13.49 -5.02
N HIS A 135 -9.54 13.77 -6.18
CA HIS A 135 -9.25 14.95 -6.98
C HIS A 135 -10.44 15.30 -7.88
N LYS A 136 -10.48 16.51 -8.44
CA LYS A 136 -11.51 16.89 -9.39
C LYS A 136 -11.40 16.04 -10.67
N PRO A 137 -12.40 15.19 -11.00
CA PRO A 137 -12.31 14.25 -12.10
C PRO A 137 -12.35 14.99 -13.45
N ARG A 138 -11.52 14.55 -14.41
CA ARG A 138 -11.48 15.06 -15.79
C ARG A 138 -11.82 13.99 -16.82
N THR A 139 -11.87 12.73 -16.42
CA THR A 139 -12.14 11.56 -17.25
C THR A 139 -13.16 10.66 -16.58
N LEU A 140 -13.75 9.73 -17.32
CA LEU A 140 -14.64 8.72 -16.76
C LEU A 140 -13.92 7.85 -15.74
N LEU A 141 -12.67 7.46 -16.00
CA LEU A 141 -11.82 6.76 -15.03
C LEU A 141 -11.72 7.56 -13.73
N GLY A 142 -11.38 8.85 -13.80
CA GLY A 142 -11.26 9.68 -12.61
C GLY A 142 -12.56 9.80 -11.79
N ALA A 143 -13.73 9.81 -12.45
CA ALA A 143 -15.02 9.79 -11.79
C ALA A 143 -15.25 8.46 -11.05
N ARG A 144 -15.02 7.31 -11.72
CA ARG A 144 -15.14 5.99 -11.11
C ARG A 144 -14.23 5.81 -9.89
N LEU A 145 -12.97 6.25 -9.99
CA LEU A 145 -12.02 6.18 -8.86
C LEU A 145 -12.50 7.01 -7.66
N ASN A 146 -13.08 8.18 -7.88
CA ASN A 146 -13.66 8.98 -6.78
C ASN A 146 -14.89 8.32 -6.15
N ASP A 147 -15.74 7.67 -6.96
CA ASP A 147 -16.92 6.97 -6.47
C ASP A 147 -16.51 5.76 -5.61
N GLU A 148 -15.47 5.02 -6.03
CA GLU A 148 -14.88 3.92 -5.28
C GLU A 148 -14.32 4.39 -3.92
N VAL A 149 -13.61 5.52 -3.89
CA VAL A 149 -13.12 6.11 -2.64
C VAL A 149 -14.26 6.44 -1.69
N ARG A 150 -15.36 7.06 -2.17
CA ARG A 150 -16.51 7.39 -1.32
C ARG A 150 -17.25 6.15 -0.83
N ALA A 151 -17.37 5.11 -1.66
CA ALA A 151 -17.94 3.83 -1.23
C ALA A 151 -17.12 3.22 -0.09
N THR A 152 -15.79 3.21 -0.22
CA THR A 152 -14.88 2.70 0.82
C THR A 152 -15.08 3.45 2.16
N TRP A 153 -15.31 4.75 2.15
CA TRP A 153 -15.51 5.52 3.40
C TRP A 153 -16.72 5.10 4.21
N ALA A 154 -17.74 4.58 3.54
CA ALA A 154 -18.95 4.09 4.19
C ALA A 154 -18.79 2.68 4.79
N GLU A 155 -17.77 1.94 4.37
CA GLU A 155 -17.55 0.54 4.70
C GLU A 155 -16.44 0.32 5.74
N VAL A 156 -15.57 1.32 5.97
CA VAL A 156 -14.45 1.18 6.91
C VAL A 156 -14.82 1.61 8.33
N ASP A 157 -14.13 1.03 9.31
CA ASP A 157 -14.30 1.30 10.73
C ASP A 157 -13.56 2.57 11.19
N VAL A 158 -12.49 2.98 10.49
CA VAL A 158 -11.73 4.20 10.77
C VAL A 158 -11.13 4.80 9.51
N ILE A 159 -11.08 6.14 9.45
CA ILE A 159 -10.49 6.90 8.34
C ILE A 159 -9.27 7.68 8.84
N GLY A 160 -8.13 7.49 8.18
CA GLY A 160 -6.93 8.29 8.37
C GLY A 160 -6.83 9.41 7.32
N PHE A 161 -6.99 10.66 7.72
CA PHE A 161 -6.83 11.82 6.84
C PHE A 161 -5.37 12.25 6.77
N CYS A 162 -4.72 12.05 5.63
CA CYS A 162 -3.30 12.27 5.41
C CYS A 162 -3.02 13.64 4.80
N VAL A 163 -2.21 14.45 5.50
CA VAL A 163 -1.72 15.74 5.04
C VAL A 163 -0.19 15.77 5.16
N PRO A 164 0.58 16.14 4.10
CA PRO A 164 2.03 16.18 4.17
C PRO A 164 2.54 17.39 4.96
N ALA A 165 3.53 17.18 5.82
CA ALA A 165 4.13 18.21 6.69
C ALA A 165 4.98 19.22 5.93
N ASP A 166 5.52 18.83 4.76
CA ASP A 166 6.36 19.67 3.90
C ASP A 166 5.59 20.63 2.99
N GLU A 167 4.25 20.61 3.07
CA GLU A 167 3.37 21.45 2.26
C GLU A 167 2.27 22.06 3.13
N LYS A 168 1.87 23.30 2.84
CA LYS A 168 0.75 23.94 3.56
C LYS A 168 -0.58 23.30 3.18
N ILE A 169 -1.53 23.27 4.13
CA ILE A 169 -2.90 22.86 3.90
C ILE A 169 -3.51 23.73 2.78
N GLY A 170 -3.85 23.07 1.68
CA GLY A 170 -4.34 23.72 0.47
C GLY A 170 -5.84 23.49 0.22
N PRO A 171 -6.37 24.05 -0.89
CA PRO A 171 -7.78 23.87 -1.26
C PRO A 171 -8.19 22.41 -1.44
N GLY A 172 -7.26 21.54 -1.89
CA GLY A 172 -7.52 20.09 -2.04
C GLY A 172 -7.69 19.39 -0.69
N ASP A 173 -6.89 19.75 0.31
CA ASP A 173 -7.00 19.19 1.67
C ASP A 173 -8.33 19.64 2.32
N ARG A 174 -8.69 20.95 2.17
CA ARG A 174 -9.96 21.50 2.65
C ARG A 174 -11.16 20.85 1.99
N PHE A 175 -11.10 20.59 0.69
CA PHE A 175 -12.15 19.90 -0.05
C PHE A 175 -12.38 18.49 0.51
N ILE A 176 -11.30 17.71 0.70
CA ILE A 176 -11.41 16.35 1.23
C ILE A 176 -11.91 16.37 2.68
N ALA A 177 -11.39 17.27 3.51
CA ALA A 177 -11.85 17.41 4.90
C ALA A 177 -13.34 17.76 4.98
N ALA A 178 -13.84 18.63 4.10
CA ALA A 178 -15.27 18.97 4.00
C ALA A 178 -16.13 17.76 3.58
N GLU A 179 -15.67 16.95 2.60
CA GLU A 179 -16.34 15.71 2.23
C GLU A 179 -16.39 14.69 3.40
N LEU A 180 -15.35 14.65 4.24
CA LEU A 180 -15.31 13.80 5.43
C LEU A 180 -16.31 14.23 6.53
N ALA A 181 -16.76 15.47 6.54
CA ALA A 181 -17.77 15.95 7.47
C ALA A 181 -19.12 15.24 7.29
N ASP A 182 -19.42 14.80 6.07
CA ASP A 182 -20.64 14.05 5.74
C ASP A 182 -20.60 12.60 6.26
N VAL A 183 -19.41 12.04 6.52
CA VAL A 183 -19.22 10.69 7.07
C VAL A 183 -19.29 10.74 8.60
N ARG A 184 -20.50 10.77 9.16
CA ARG A 184 -20.71 11.13 10.58
C ARG A 184 -20.30 10.05 11.58
N ARG A 185 -20.44 8.77 11.24
CA ARG A 185 -20.30 7.65 12.20
C ARG A 185 -18.88 7.13 12.33
N THR A 186 -18.10 7.19 11.27
CA THR A 186 -16.74 6.63 11.22
C THR A 186 -15.76 7.59 11.90
N PRO A 187 -15.01 7.17 12.93
CA PRO A 187 -13.96 7.97 13.55
C PRO A 187 -12.87 8.34 12.54
N LYS A 188 -12.30 9.54 12.72
CA LYS A 188 -11.31 10.10 11.81
C LYS A 188 -10.06 10.48 12.58
N ILE A 189 -8.90 10.01 12.10
CA ILE A 189 -7.59 10.36 12.64
C ILE A 189 -6.91 11.30 11.64
N ALA A 190 -6.52 12.49 12.08
CA ALA A 190 -5.72 13.39 11.26
C ALA A 190 -4.24 13.00 11.34
N ILE A 191 -3.63 12.71 10.20
CA ILE A 191 -2.27 12.17 10.10
C ILE A 191 -1.39 13.17 9.33
N LEU A 192 -0.47 13.81 10.05
CA LEU A 192 0.55 14.66 9.43
C LEU A 192 1.71 13.79 8.94
N THR A 193 1.74 13.50 7.65
CA THR A 193 2.72 12.61 7.02
C THR A 193 4.02 13.33 6.65
N LYS A 194 5.07 12.59 6.25
CA LYS A 194 6.36 13.13 5.74
C LYS A 194 7.07 14.07 6.73
N THR A 195 6.95 13.86 8.02
CA THR A 195 7.60 14.70 9.03
C THR A 195 9.13 14.69 8.95
N ASP A 196 9.71 13.74 8.22
CA ASP A 196 11.14 13.70 7.88
C ASP A 196 11.59 14.81 6.95
N LYS A 197 10.67 15.49 6.26
CA LYS A 197 10.92 16.58 5.31
C LYS A 197 10.65 17.98 5.88
N ALA A 198 10.10 18.07 7.10
CA ALA A 198 9.72 19.32 7.73
C ALA A 198 10.57 19.61 8.98
N SER A 199 10.71 20.88 9.36
CA SER A 199 11.31 21.27 10.64
C SER A 199 10.32 21.04 11.79
N LYS A 200 10.81 21.08 13.03
CA LYS A 200 9.94 20.93 14.21
C LYS A 200 8.90 22.02 14.30
N GLU A 201 9.27 23.24 13.93
CA GLU A 201 8.41 24.43 13.91
C GLU A 201 7.31 24.25 12.86
N GLN A 202 7.66 23.80 11.64
CA GLN A 202 6.69 23.51 10.60
C GLN A 202 5.72 22.39 11.01
N ILE A 203 6.21 21.33 11.67
CA ILE A 203 5.36 20.27 12.19
C ILE A 203 4.35 20.83 13.20
N ALA A 204 4.81 21.65 14.14
CA ALA A 204 3.92 22.25 15.15
C ALA A 204 2.84 23.17 14.50
N GLU A 205 3.25 24.02 13.55
CA GLU A 205 2.32 24.89 12.80
C GLU A 205 1.28 24.06 12.03
N GLN A 206 1.69 22.99 11.35
CA GLN A 206 0.79 22.15 10.57
C GLN A 206 -0.17 21.33 11.45
N LEU A 207 0.27 20.88 12.64
CA LEU A 207 -0.62 20.21 13.60
C LEU A 207 -1.72 21.16 14.10
N LEU A 208 -1.38 22.40 14.41
CA LEU A 208 -2.37 23.42 14.78
C LEU A 208 -3.33 23.71 13.63
N ALA A 209 -2.80 23.82 12.39
CA ALA A 209 -3.62 24.05 11.20
C ALA A 209 -4.57 22.87 10.90
N LEU A 210 -4.18 21.63 11.20
CA LEU A 210 -5.06 20.46 11.07
C LEU A 210 -6.21 20.49 12.08
N VAL A 211 -5.93 20.87 13.33
CA VAL A 211 -6.97 21.03 14.35
C VAL A 211 -7.96 22.12 13.94
N GLU A 212 -7.45 23.27 13.45
CA GLU A 212 -8.29 24.36 13.00
C GLU A 212 -9.11 23.99 11.76
N LEU A 213 -8.52 23.26 10.80
CA LEU A 213 -9.25 22.73 9.65
C LEU A 213 -10.45 21.88 10.09
N GLY A 214 -10.28 21.00 11.07
CA GLY A 214 -11.40 20.20 11.61
C GLY A 214 -12.53 21.07 12.11
N ARG A 215 -12.21 22.13 12.87
CA ARG A 215 -13.21 23.09 13.36
C ARG A 215 -13.91 23.86 12.24
N GLU A 216 -13.15 24.32 11.23
CA GLU A 216 -13.69 25.06 10.08
C GLU A 216 -14.71 24.23 9.28
N VAL A 217 -14.45 22.93 9.09
CA VAL A 217 -15.31 22.06 8.25
C VAL A 217 -16.29 21.21 9.06
N GLY A 218 -16.26 21.30 10.39
CA GLY A 218 -17.15 20.54 11.27
C GLY A 218 -16.77 19.07 11.43
N VAL A 219 -15.48 18.72 11.31
CA VAL A 219 -14.94 17.38 11.56
C VAL A 219 -14.27 17.34 12.93
N GLU A 220 -14.69 16.42 13.77
CA GLU A 220 -14.01 16.08 15.01
C GLU A 220 -12.96 14.99 14.73
N TRP A 221 -11.68 15.34 14.93
CA TRP A 221 -10.59 14.37 14.85
C TRP A 221 -10.53 13.56 16.15
N ALA A 222 -10.66 12.24 16.06
CA ALA A 222 -10.46 11.35 17.20
C ALA A 222 -9.03 11.47 17.75
N GLU A 223 -8.06 11.65 16.85
CA GLU A 223 -6.65 11.85 17.20
C GLU A 223 -5.97 12.70 16.11
N VAL A 224 -4.87 13.37 16.47
CA VAL A 224 -3.99 14.09 15.52
C VAL A 224 -2.55 13.65 15.75
N ILE A 225 -1.92 13.04 14.74
CA ILE A 225 -0.61 12.41 14.90
C ILE A 225 0.36 12.78 13.77
N PRO A 226 1.61 13.20 14.07
CA PRO A 226 2.66 13.39 13.10
C PRO A 226 3.44 12.10 12.89
N VAL A 227 3.66 11.68 11.63
CA VAL A 227 4.35 10.42 11.29
C VAL A 227 5.37 10.57 10.17
N SER A 228 6.36 9.67 10.15
CA SER A 228 7.21 9.45 8.98
C SER A 228 7.29 7.95 8.67
N ALA A 229 6.64 7.51 7.60
CA ALA A 229 6.73 6.15 7.11
C ALA A 229 8.15 5.77 6.66
N VAL A 230 8.92 6.73 6.12
CA VAL A 230 10.29 6.50 5.65
C VAL A 230 11.27 6.29 6.81
N ARG A 231 11.05 6.99 7.93
CA ARG A 231 11.89 6.90 9.14
C ARG A 231 11.30 6.03 10.24
N ASP A 232 10.20 5.38 9.98
CA ASP A 232 9.45 4.58 10.97
C ASP A 232 9.12 5.37 12.25
N THR A 233 8.87 6.70 12.09
CA THR A 233 8.58 7.57 13.22
C THR A 233 7.09 7.52 13.54
N GLN A 234 6.75 7.14 14.77
CA GLN A 234 5.39 7.02 15.32
C GLN A 234 4.46 6.08 14.52
N ILE A 235 5.02 5.15 13.73
CA ILE A 235 4.22 4.19 12.95
C ILE A 235 3.53 3.19 13.88
N GLN A 236 4.23 2.68 14.91
CA GLN A 236 3.62 1.79 15.89
C GLN A 236 2.50 2.50 16.68
N LEU A 237 2.70 3.77 17.07
CA LEU A 237 1.66 4.53 17.75
C LEU A 237 0.44 4.75 16.85
N LEU A 238 0.65 5.05 15.57
CA LEU A 238 -0.46 5.16 14.61
C LEU A 238 -1.22 3.85 14.48
N GLU A 239 -0.51 2.71 14.40
CA GLU A 239 -1.10 1.37 14.38
C GLU A 239 -1.99 1.15 15.61
N ASP A 240 -1.49 1.46 16.82
CA ASP A 240 -2.24 1.33 18.07
C ASP A 240 -3.49 2.23 18.08
N LEU A 241 -3.38 3.47 17.58
CA LEU A 241 -4.52 4.39 17.49
C LEU A 241 -5.58 3.89 16.50
N LEU A 242 -5.18 3.29 15.38
CA LEU A 242 -6.10 2.69 14.41
C LEU A 242 -6.79 1.48 15.00
N VAL A 243 -6.05 0.56 15.62
CA VAL A 243 -6.59 -0.67 16.24
C VAL A 243 -7.59 -0.33 17.35
N LYS A 244 -7.34 0.72 18.13
CA LYS A 244 -8.26 1.19 19.19
C LYS A 244 -9.66 1.54 18.65
N GLN A 245 -9.77 1.94 17.39
CA GLN A 245 -11.03 2.31 16.74
C GLN A 245 -11.77 1.11 16.13
N LEU A 246 -11.13 -0.06 16.04
CA LEU A 246 -11.73 -1.23 15.44
C LEU A 246 -12.73 -1.90 16.39
N PRO A 247 -13.77 -2.55 15.87
CA PRO A 247 -14.69 -3.33 16.66
C PRO A 247 -14.04 -4.61 17.23
N GLU A 248 -14.57 -5.15 18.31
CA GLU A 248 -14.30 -6.51 18.74
C GLU A 248 -14.87 -7.46 17.69
N SER A 249 -14.02 -8.30 17.14
CA SER A 249 -14.34 -9.20 16.02
C SER A 249 -13.29 -10.29 15.91
N PRO A 250 -13.67 -11.51 15.49
CA PRO A 250 -12.68 -12.51 15.09
C PRO A 250 -11.83 -12.03 13.91
N PRO A 251 -10.65 -12.65 13.67
CA PRO A 251 -9.83 -12.35 12.49
C PRO A 251 -10.64 -12.48 11.20
N LEU A 252 -10.49 -11.52 10.30
CA LEU A 252 -11.20 -11.44 9.01
C LEU A 252 -10.49 -12.24 7.91
N TYR A 253 -9.17 -12.38 8.02
CA TYR A 253 -8.32 -13.08 7.07
C TYR A 253 -7.52 -14.19 7.76
N PRO A 254 -7.20 -15.29 7.05
CA PRO A 254 -6.31 -16.31 7.56
C PRO A 254 -4.94 -15.74 7.97
N GLY A 255 -4.28 -16.39 8.91
CA GLY A 255 -2.95 -15.95 9.35
C GLY A 255 -1.93 -16.09 8.23
N GLY A 256 -1.16 -15.02 7.98
CA GLY A 256 -0.01 -15.04 7.11
C GLY A 256 -0.15 -14.25 5.82
N GLU A 257 -1.35 -13.97 5.40
CA GLU A 257 -1.60 -13.14 4.23
C GLU A 257 -1.30 -11.67 4.54
N LEU A 258 -0.51 -11.01 3.71
CA LEU A 258 -0.22 -9.58 3.81
C LEU A 258 -1.10 -8.74 2.88
N THR A 259 -1.78 -9.39 1.92
CA THR A 259 -2.73 -8.80 0.98
C THR A 259 -3.60 -9.90 0.41
N ASP A 260 -4.81 -9.55 -0.03
CA ASP A 260 -5.72 -10.41 -0.79
C ASP A 260 -5.69 -10.12 -2.30
N GLU A 261 -4.76 -9.25 -2.75
CA GLU A 261 -4.64 -8.94 -4.17
C GLU A 261 -4.05 -10.12 -4.95
N PRO A 262 -4.62 -10.47 -6.12
CA PRO A 262 -4.03 -11.43 -7.03
C PRO A 262 -2.60 -11.02 -7.44
N GLU A 263 -1.69 -12.01 -7.52
CA GLU A 263 -0.29 -11.76 -7.87
C GLU A 263 -0.15 -11.07 -9.23
N GLU A 264 -1.01 -11.38 -10.19
CA GLU A 264 -1.02 -10.75 -11.52
C GLU A 264 -1.28 -9.25 -11.46
N ILE A 265 -2.19 -8.81 -10.58
CA ILE A 265 -2.48 -7.38 -10.37
C ILE A 265 -1.27 -6.70 -9.72
N MET A 266 -0.67 -7.31 -8.71
CA MET A 266 0.52 -6.78 -8.07
C MET A 266 1.70 -6.67 -9.05
N VAL A 267 1.90 -7.68 -9.90
CA VAL A 267 2.93 -7.67 -10.96
C VAL A 267 2.66 -6.55 -11.97
N ALA A 268 1.41 -6.39 -12.43
CA ALA A 268 1.02 -5.30 -13.32
C ALA A 268 1.32 -3.92 -12.70
N GLU A 269 1.00 -3.74 -11.42
CA GLU A 269 1.26 -2.49 -10.70
C GLU A 269 2.77 -2.23 -10.52
N LEU A 270 3.60 -3.24 -10.25
CA LEU A 270 5.06 -3.07 -10.18
C LEU A 270 5.66 -2.67 -11.55
N VAL A 271 5.16 -3.23 -12.64
CA VAL A 271 5.54 -2.79 -14.01
C VAL A 271 5.09 -1.34 -14.23
N ARG A 272 3.89 -0.98 -13.81
CA ARG A 272 3.37 0.39 -13.92
C ARG A 272 4.18 1.38 -13.10
N GLU A 273 4.54 1.05 -11.86
CA GLU A 273 5.42 1.88 -11.03
C GLU A 273 6.76 2.14 -11.71
N ALA A 274 7.41 1.10 -12.22
CA ALA A 274 8.68 1.22 -12.92
C ALA A 274 8.56 2.11 -14.17
N ALA A 275 7.44 2.02 -14.90
CA ALA A 275 7.18 2.82 -16.07
C ALA A 275 6.82 4.28 -15.76
N LEU A 276 6.24 4.57 -14.58
CA LEU A 276 5.93 5.93 -14.10
C LEU A 276 7.19 6.71 -13.73
N GLU A 277 8.26 6.04 -13.38
CA GLU A 277 9.49 6.71 -12.97
C GLU A 277 10.14 7.43 -14.17
N GLY A 278 10.54 8.66 -13.97
CA GLY A 278 11.15 9.49 -15.01
C GLY A 278 10.21 10.03 -16.10
N VAL A 279 8.91 9.70 -16.10
CA VAL A 279 7.94 10.31 -17.03
C VAL A 279 7.39 11.61 -16.48
N ARG A 280 6.93 12.48 -17.40
CA ARG A 280 6.40 13.82 -17.11
C ARG A 280 5.09 14.04 -17.85
N ASP A 281 4.44 15.15 -17.54
CA ASP A 281 3.23 15.67 -18.20
C ASP A 281 2.04 14.69 -18.13
N GLU A 282 1.37 14.44 -19.22
CA GLU A 282 0.13 13.65 -19.34
C GLU A 282 0.37 12.12 -19.36
N LEU A 283 1.60 11.65 -19.55
CA LEU A 283 1.90 10.22 -19.71
C LEU A 283 1.57 9.39 -18.46
N PRO A 284 1.83 9.87 -17.22
CA PRO A 284 1.46 9.14 -16.01
C PRO A 284 -0.02 8.81 -15.93
N HIS A 285 -0.88 9.69 -16.43
CA HIS A 285 -2.33 9.49 -16.40
C HIS A 285 -2.80 8.47 -17.45
N SER A 286 -2.11 8.38 -18.58
CA SER A 286 -2.50 7.56 -19.74
C SER A 286 -1.93 6.15 -19.74
N LEU A 287 -1.13 5.76 -18.74
CA LEU A 287 -0.45 4.48 -18.69
C LEU A 287 -1.26 3.45 -17.91
N ALA A 288 -1.64 2.35 -18.55
CA ALA A 288 -2.18 1.16 -17.88
C ALA A 288 -1.32 -0.06 -18.19
N VAL A 289 -1.38 -1.10 -17.35
CA VAL A 289 -0.64 -2.35 -17.53
C VAL A 289 -1.58 -3.51 -17.24
N THR A 290 -1.50 -4.56 -18.08
CA THR A 290 -2.14 -5.86 -17.83
C THR A 290 -1.10 -6.95 -17.90
N VAL A 291 -1.22 -7.96 -17.06
CA VAL A 291 -0.51 -9.25 -17.21
C VAL A 291 -1.42 -10.14 -18.04
N GLU A 292 -0.87 -10.66 -19.14
CA GLU A 292 -1.62 -11.52 -20.07
C GLU A 292 -1.40 -12.99 -19.72
N GLU A 293 -0.18 -13.35 -19.29
CA GLU A 293 0.20 -14.70 -18.87
C GLU A 293 1.23 -14.63 -17.74
N MET A 294 1.10 -15.54 -16.78
CA MET A 294 2.05 -15.74 -15.70
C MET A 294 2.11 -17.24 -15.36
N ASN A 295 3.13 -17.93 -15.86
CA ASN A 295 3.26 -19.37 -15.76
C ASN A 295 4.69 -19.81 -15.43
N LEU A 296 4.84 -20.85 -14.62
CA LEU A 296 6.15 -21.47 -14.44
C LEU A 296 6.61 -22.10 -15.77
N ARG A 297 7.85 -21.80 -16.17
CA ARG A 297 8.44 -22.32 -17.40
C ARG A 297 8.61 -23.82 -17.31
N GLU A 298 8.01 -24.54 -18.27
CA GLU A 298 8.13 -26.00 -18.37
C GLU A 298 9.59 -26.45 -18.59
N GLY A 299 9.91 -27.68 -18.16
CA GLY A 299 11.22 -28.29 -18.34
C GLY A 299 12.34 -27.75 -17.43
N ARG A 300 11.99 -26.90 -16.42
CA ARG A 300 12.94 -26.45 -15.40
C ARG A 300 12.95 -27.37 -14.19
N PRO A 301 14.14 -27.62 -13.59
CA PRO A 301 14.21 -28.34 -12.30
C PRO A 301 13.44 -27.59 -11.20
N ALA A 302 12.83 -28.34 -10.27
CA ALA A 302 12.03 -27.77 -9.18
C ALA A 302 12.84 -26.88 -8.22
N ASP A 303 14.15 -27.10 -8.11
CA ASP A 303 15.09 -26.29 -7.32
C ASP A 303 15.55 -25.02 -8.04
N ARG A 304 15.20 -24.84 -9.31
CA ARG A 304 15.53 -23.66 -10.14
C ARG A 304 14.35 -23.24 -11.00
N PRO A 305 13.21 -22.91 -10.38
CA PRO A 305 12.04 -22.46 -11.11
C PRO A 305 12.34 -21.14 -11.85
N LEU A 306 11.63 -20.90 -12.93
CA LEU A 306 11.62 -19.62 -13.65
C LEU A 306 10.19 -19.31 -14.01
N LEU A 307 9.71 -18.15 -13.61
CA LEU A 307 8.36 -17.66 -13.90
C LEU A 307 8.41 -16.83 -15.19
N ASP A 308 7.64 -17.21 -16.19
CA ASP A 308 7.43 -16.43 -17.40
C ASP A 308 6.26 -15.48 -17.18
N VAL A 309 6.52 -14.18 -17.36
CA VAL A 309 5.53 -13.11 -17.20
C VAL A 309 5.46 -12.32 -18.49
N HIS A 310 4.28 -12.30 -19.12
CA HIS A 310 3.99 -11.48 -20.29
C HIS A 310 3.06 -10.34 -19.91
N ALA A 311 3.52 -9.09 -20.05
CA ALA A 311 2.75 -7.93 -19.69
C ALA A 311 2.71 -6.88 -20.82
N THR A 312 1.55 -6.22 -20.93
CA THR A 312 1.33 -5.17 -21.93
C THR A 312 1.10 -3.82 -21.25
N LEU A 313 1.92 -2.84 -21.64
CA LEU A 313 1.72 -1.44 -21.28
C LEU A 313 0.83 -0.76 -22.33
N TYR A 314 -0.25 -0.13 -21.89
CA TYR A 314 -1.16 0.63 -22.74
C TYR A 314 -0.96 2.13 -22.56
N VAL A 315 -0.95 2.83 -23.67
CA VAL A 315 -0.89 4.31 -23.73
C VAL A 315 -1.95 4.82 -24.70
N GLU A 316 -2.34 6.10 -24.61
CA GLU A 316 -3.41 6.64 -25.45
C GLU A 316 -2.94 7.09 -26.84
N ARG A 317 -1.65 7.45 -27.00
CA ARG A 317 -1.12 8.07 -28.23
C ARG A 317 0.16 7.41 -28.72
N PRO A 318 0.40 7.37 -30.05
CA PRO A 318 1.65 6.86 -30.62
C PRO A 318 2.90 7.59 -30.10
N SER A 319 2.83 8.90 -29.87
CA SER A 319 3.91 9.69 -29.28
C SER A 319 4.27 9.21 -27.87
N GLN A 320 3.28 8.85 -27.04
CA GLN A 320 3.48 8.28 -25.72
C GLN A 320 4.13 6.89 -25.79
N LYS A 321 3.74 6.07 -26.79
CA LYS A 321 4.39 4.78 -27.06
C LYS A 321 5.88 4.96 -27.33
N ALA A 322 6.25 5.92 -28.16
CA ALA A 322 7.65 6.22 -28.45
C ALA A 322 8.43 6.65 -27.18
N ILE A 323 7.82 7.44 -26.29
CA ILE A 323 8.44 7.85 -25.01
C ILE A 323 8.64 6.64 -24.08
N VAL A 324 7.67 5.74 -23.98
CA VAL A 324 7.76 4.54 -23.12
C VAL A 324 8.82 3.56 -23.64
N ILE A 325 8.93 3.39 -24.94
CA ILE A 325 9.94 2.53 -25.56
C ILE A 325 11.34 3.16 -25.45
N GLY A 326 11.44 4.46 -25.71
CA GLY A 326 12.71 5.18 -25.76
C GLY A 326 13.54 4.86 -27.00
N GLN A 327 14.66 5.58 -27.17
CA GLN A 327 15.56 5.38 -28.30
C GLN A 327 16.14 3.97 -28.28
N GLY A 328 16.00 3.20 -29.39
CA GLY A 328 16.48 1.82 -29.47
C GLY A 328 15.91 0.85 -28.42
N GLY A 329 14.79 1.20 -27.77
CA GLY A 329 14.18 0.39 -26.71
C GLY A 329 14.87 0.47 -25.34
N GLU A 330 15.78 1.43 -25.15
CA GLU A 330 16.58 1.57 -23.93
C GLU A 330 15.71 1.77 -22.68
N ARG A 331 14.70 2.67 -22.77
CA ARG A 331 13.82 2.93 -21.65
C ARG A 331 12.97 1.72 -21.26
N LEU A 332 12.41 1.02 -22.25
CA LEU A 332 11.60 -0.18 -21.97
C LEU A 332 12.43 -1.27 -21.31
N ARG A 333 13.72 -1.42 -21.71
CA ARG A 333 14.67 -2.33 -21.04
C ARG A 333 14.95 -1.92 -19.59
N GLU A 334 15.08 -0.61 -19.31
CA GLU A 334 15.26 -0.11 -17.95
C GLU A 334 14.02 -0.38 -17.08
N VAL A 335 12.82 -0.10 -17.60
CA VAL A 335 11.54 -0.43 -16.96
C VAL A 335 11.46 -1.92 -16.64
N GLY A 336 11.73 -2.78 -17.64
CA GLY A 336 11.72 -4.23 -17.47
C GLY A 336 12.73 -4.72 -16.42
N SER A 337 13.94 -4.18 -16.43
CA SER A 337 14.99 -4.57 -15.46
C SER A 337 14.63 -4.16 -14.03
N ARG A 338 13.97 -3.02 -13.85
CA ARG A 338 13.53 -2.51 -12.54
C ARG A 338 12.33 -3.30 -12.05
N ALA A 339 11.29 -3.44 -12.87
CA ALA A 339 10.11 -4.21 -12.55
C ALA A 339 10.45 -5.65 -12.19
N ARG A 340 11.29 -6.32 -12.98
CA ARG A 340 11.73 -7.69 -12.73
C ARG A 340 12.31 -7.86 -11.34
N ARG A 341 13.24 -6.99 -10.91
CA ARG A 341 13.83 -7.07 -9.55
C ARG A 341 12.79 -6.93 -8.44
N GLN A 342 11.79 -6.10 -8.64
CA GLN A 342 10.71 -5.91 -7.66
C GLN A 342 9.77 -7.12 -7.63
N ILE A 343 9.46 -7.69 -8.79
CA ILE A 343 8.62 -8.89 -8.94
C ILE A 343 9.33 -10.10 -8.31
N GLU A 344 10.62 -10.30 -8.62
CA GLU A 344 11.43 -11.35 -8.01
C GLU A 344 11.50 -11.24 -6.47
N ALA A 345 11.60 -10.02 -5.96
CA ALA A 345 11.57 -9.77 -4.52
C ALA A 345 10.20 -10.03 -3.88
N LEU A 346 9.11 -9.80 -4.61
CA LEU A 346 7.75 -10.07 -4.17
C LEU A 346 7.44 -11.57 -4.16
N LEU A 347 7.73 -12.27 -5.26
CA LEU A 347 7.32 -13.66 -5.49
C LEU A 347 8.35 -14.69 -5.00
N GLY A 348 9.56 -14.24 -4.64
CA GLY A 348 10.66 -15.14 -4.22
C GLY A 348 11.18 -16.07 -5.31
N THR A 349 10.81 -15.84 -6.59
CA THR A 349 11.11 -16.70 -7.72
C THR A 349 11.76 -15.88 -8.84
N PRO A 350 12.82 -16.38 -9.50
CA PRO A 350 13.39 -15.75 -10.70
C PRO A 350 12.35 -15.56 -11.80
N VAL A 351 12.39 -14.41 -12.48
CA VAL A 351 11.36 -14.00 -13.46
C VAL A 351 11.99 -13.70 -14.81
N PHE A 352 11.42 -14.25 -15.88
CA PHE A 352 11.57 -13.76 -17.23
C PHE A 352 10.40 -12.83 -17.53
N LEU A 353 10.66 -11.53 -17.70
CA LEU A 353 9.65 -10.51 -17.94
C LEU A 353 9.71 -10.05 -19.40
N ASP A 354 8.65 -10.29 -20.14
CA ASP A 354 8.45 -9.81 -21.51
C ASP A 354 7.42 -8.65 -21.51
N LEU A 355 7.83 -7.51 -22.06
CA LEU A 355 7.04 -6.28 -22.05
C LEU A 355 6.68 -5.83 -23.46
N HIS A 356 5.39 -5.67 -23.71
CA HIS A 356 4.86 -5.07 -24.93
C HIS A 356 4.24 -3.69 -24.67
N VAL A 357 4.28 -2.81 -25.68
CA VAL A 357 3.63 -1.49 -25.60
C VAL A 357 2.59 -1.37 -26.71
N LYS A 358 1.33 -1.17 -26.34
CA LYS A 358 0.18 -1.03 -27.25
C LYS A 358 -0.46 0.36 -27.11
N VAL A 359 -1.04 0.88 -28.19
CA VAL A 359 -1.83 2.10 -28.17
C VAL A 359 -3.31 1.73 -28.03
N ALA A 360 -3.95 2.21 -26.98
CA ALA A 360 -5.39 2.14 -26.75
C ALA A 360 -5.93 3.56 -26.68
N LYS A 361 -6.42 4.06 -27.83
CA LYS A 361 -6.85 5.45 -27.97
C LYS A 361 -8.03 5.77 -27.05
N ASP A 362 -7.92 6.87 -26.30
CA ASP A 362 -8.95 7.41 -25.41
C ASP A 362 -9.53 6.41 -24.39
N TRP A 363 -8.74 5.39 -23.99
CA TRP A 363 -9.18 4.29 -23.12
C TRP A 363 -9.77 4.77 -21.78
N GLN A 364 -9.33 5.89 -21.24
CA GLN A 364 -9.84 6.45 -19.97
C GLN A 364 -11.28 6.98 -20.08
N ARG A 365 -11.82 7.12 -21.29
CA ARG A 365 -13.18 7.64 -21.57
C ARG A 365 -14.11 6.59 -22.14
N ASP A 366 -13.58 5.44 -22.53
CA ASP A 366 -14.35 4.33 -23.13
C ASP A 366 -14.66 3.27 -22.08
N PRO A 367 -15.94 3.06 -21.69
CA PRO A 367 -16.35 2.06 -20.71
C PRO A 367 -15.89 0.64 -21.02
N LYS A 368 -15.83 0.26 -22.31
CA LYS A 368 -15.41 -1.08 -22.75
C LYS A 368 -13.90 -1.27 -22.57
N GLN A 369 -13.13 -0.23 -22.88
CA GLN A 369 -11.68 -0.25 -22.68
C GLN A 369 -11.35 -0.26 -21.18
N LEU A 370 -12.07 0.52 -20.36
CA LEU A 370 -11.91 0.52 -18.91
C LEU A 370 -12.14 -0.88 -18.35
N ALA A 371 -13.27 -1.53 -18.67
CA ALA A 371 -13.56 -2.90 -18.22
C ALA A 371 -12.48 -3.91 -18.68
N LYS A 372 -11.96 -3.78 -19.91
CA LYS A 372 -10.88 -4.63 -20.43
C LYS A 372 -9.56 -4.45 -19.66
N LEU A 373 -9.29 -3.25 -19.17
CA LEU A 373 -8.06 -2.89 -18.44
C LEU A 373 -8.22 -3.04 -16.92
N GLY A 374 -9.37 -3.57 -16.43
CA GLY A 374 -9.59 -3.85 -15.02
C GLY A 374 -10.11 -2.64 -14.21
N PHE A 375 -10.79 -1.65 -14.86
CA PHE A 375 -11.33 -0.43 -14.20
C PHE A 375 -12.85 -0.30 -14.28
#